data_a91ae6480255abd20ee8094c9b8c2eb1
#
_entry.id   a91ae6480255abd20ee8094c9b8c2eb1
#
_cell.length_a   1.000
_cell.length_b   1.000
_cell.length_c   1.000
_cell.angle_alpha   90.00
_cell.angle_beta   90.00
_cell.angle_gamma   90.00
#
_symmetry.space_group_name_H-M   'P 1'
#
loop_
_entity.id
_entity.type
_entity.pdbx_description
1 polymer ?
#
loop_
_entity_poly.entity_id
_entity_poly.type
_entity_poly.pdbx_seq_one_letter_code
_entity_poly.pdbx_strand_id
1 'polypeptide(L)'
;MNADSLTDPPHDAAAAPAEDDSAFPSEWLHYSGATSRGWVHLSIPRAADAPAAPPTGEEQVLRLAEAEALVACVEEWLHAGWDPAPAQEAPPAGALAAVVQAPALAPAGSRLALMPGLLPGGQPPAALLAPHLAWSAVTGQVLLGSVPAEAIQALEAGALVWLPAAFANRWAVTLHDMSRHLPPAAAWLDLPDARLALNGSAAPGSATQDETEGAGQAMLEQTVSIPLDVWLGWPRQGQPAFHWPLPAPWPAELCANGQRQASGALLPLGSGCGLHVQALES
;
A
#
# COMPACT_ATOMS: atom_id res chain seq x y z
N MET A 1 43.80 -14.32 -63.74
CA MET A 1 43.49 -13.03 -64.34
C MET A 1 42.09 -12.65 -63.87
N ASN A 2 41.99 -11.90 -62.94
CA ASN A 2 41.01 -10.88 -62.56
C ASN A 2 41.14 -10.66 -61.08
N ALA A 3 41.64 -9.50 -60.76
CA ALA A 3 41.69 -9.00 -59.38
C ALA A 3 40.31 -8.45 -59.01
N ASP A 4 39.70 -9.00 -58.03
CA ASP A 4 38.50 -8.41 -57.41
C ASP A 4 38.91 -7.50 -56.26
N SER A 5 38.63 -6.22 -56.45
CA SER A 5 38.79 -5.16 -55.48
C SER A 5 37.79 -5.31 -54.38
N LEU A 6 38.26 -5.62 -53.19
CA LEU A 6 37.46 -5.44 -51.93
C LEU A 6 37.40 -3.96 -51.64
N THR A 7 36.19 -3.40 -51.76
CA THR A 7 35.84 -2.06 -51.30
C THR A 7 35.36 -2.18 -49.81
N ASP A 8 36.16 -1.63 -48.92
CA ASP A 8 35.72 -1.47 -47.49
C ASP A 8 34.51 -0.53 -47.42
N PRO A 9 33.47 -0.87 -46.61
CA PRO A 9 32.40 0.05 -46.30
C PRO A 9 32.86 1.10 -45.29
N PRO A 10 32.33 2.33 -45.37
CA PRO A 10 32.71 3.40 -44.45
C PRO A 10 32.26 3.09 -43.04
N HIS A 11 33.16 3.28 -42.08
CA HIS A 11 32.88 3.31 -40.65
C HIS A 11 31.81 4.37 -40.36
N ASP A 12 30.62 3.91 -40.07
CA ASP A 12 29.59 4.74 -39.45
C ASP A 12 30.09 5.17 -38.08
N ALA A 13 30.33 6.45 -37.94
CA ALA A 13 30.61 7.09 -36.67
C ALA A 13 29.38 6.90 -35.77
N ALA A 14 29.52 6.09 -34.75
CA ALA A 14 28.55 5.98 -33.69
C ALA A 14 28.28 7.37 -33.11
N ALA A 15 27.09 7.90 -33.37
CA ALA A 15 26.59 9.09 -32.71
C ALA A 15 26.59 8.82 -31.19
N ALA A 16 27.32 9.63 -30.45
CA ALA A 16 27.27 9.64 -29.02
C ALA A 16 25.78 9.80 -28.58
N PRO A 17 25.33 9.06 -27.57
CA PRO A 17 23.97 9.26 -27.01
C PRO A 17 23.86 10.72 -26.61
N ALA A 18 22.90 11.42 -27.16
CA ALA A 18 22.53 12.74 -26.71
C ALA A 18 22.20 12.61 -25.18
N GLU A 19 22.99 13.28 -24.37
CA GLU A 19 22.67 13.49 -22.97
C GLU A 19 21.31 14.18 -22.94
N ASP A 20 20.30 13.46 -22.49
CA ASP A 20 18.92 13.95 -22.33
C ASP A 20 18.92 14.89 -21.11
N ASP A 21 19.37 16.12 -21.34
CA ASP A 21 19.50 17.19 -20.35
C ASP A 21 18.14 17.88 -20.13
N SER A 22 17.05 17.12 -20.18
CA SER A 22 15.72 17.55 -19.81
C SER A 22 15.48 17.44 -18.30
N ALA A 23 16.43 17.92 -17.50
CA ALA A 23 16.18 18.19 -16.09
C ALA A 23 15.23 19.39 -15.98
N PHE A 24 13.93 19.16 -16.10
CA PHE A 24 12.93 20.12 -15.69
C PHE A 24 13.22 20.53 -14.23
N PRO A 25 13.19 21.82 -13.89
CA PRO A 25 13.40 22.23 -12.50
C PRO A 25 12.39 21.50 -11.63
N SER A 26 12.88 20.65 -10.76
CA SER A 26 12.02 19.90 -9.84
C SER A 26 11.23 20.90 -8.99
N GLU A 27 9.92 20.79 -8.98
CA GLU A 27 9.04 21.57 -8.09
C GLU A 27 9.24 21.16 -6.62
N TRP A 28 10.07 20.16 -6.39
CA TRP A 28 10.30 19.53 -5.09
C TRP A 28 11.77 19.52 -4.72
N LEU A 29 12.06 19.75 -3.45
CA LEU A 29 13.33 19.47 -2.84
C LEU A 29 13.23 18.13 -2.12
N HIS A 30 14.10 17.20 -2.47
CA HIS A 30 14.15 15.88 -1.87
C HIS A 30 15.28 15.79 -0.86
N TYR A 31 14.97 15.15 0.25
CA TYR A 31 15.94 14.85 1.30
C TYR A 31 15.80 13.38 1.66
N SER A 32 16.90 12.75 1.97
CA SER A 32 16.92 11.40 2.48
C SER A 32 17.98 11.22 3.55
N GLY A 33 17.74 10.31 4.45
CA GLY A 33 18.71 9.97 5.47
C GLY A 33 18.48 8.57 5.99
N ALA A 34 19.59 7.90 6.32
CA ALA A 34 19.55 6.61 6.97
C ALA A 34 19.28 6.78 8.46
N THR A 35 18.43 5.92 8.99
CA THR A 35 18.30 5.70 10.43
C THR A 35 18.85 4.31 10.76
N SER A 36 18.96 3.98 12.04
CA SER A 36 19.31 2.61 12.46
C SER A 36 18.30 1.54 11.98
N ARG A 37 17.13 1.95 11.49
CA ARG A 37 16.05 1.07 11.02
C ARG A 37 15.87 1.05 9.52
N GLY A 38 16.46 2.02 8.78
CA GLY A 38 16.36 2.13 7.32
C GLY A 38 16.26 3.57 6.85
N TRP A 39 15.81 3.79 5.63
CA TRP A 39 15.78 5.09 4.99
C TRP A 39 14.44 5.81 5.17
N VAL A 40 14.54 7.09 5.50
CA VAL A 40 13.43 8.05 5.54
C VAL A 40 13.65 9.09 4.46
N HIS A 41 12.59 9.44 3.76
CA HIS A 41 12.60 10.47 2.72
C HIS A 41 11.62 11.58 3.08
N LEU A 42 12.03 12.81 2.78
CA LEU A 42 11.21 14.01 2.90
C LEU A 42 11.26 14.76 1.59
N SER A 43 10.09 15.11 1.03
CA SER A 43 9.98 15.95 -0.14
C SER A 43 9.25 17.23 0.26
N ILE A 44 9.88 18.37 0.04
CA ILE A 44 9.34 19.68 0.39
C ILE A 44 9.08 20.47 -0.90
N PRO A 45 7.90 21.05 -1.12
CA PRO A 45 7.67 21.89 -2.29
C PRO A 45 8.56 23.13 -2.26
N ARG A 46 9.12 23.51 -3.38
CA ARG A 46 9.85 24.77 -3.53
C ARG A 46 8.93 25.94 -3.27
N ALA A 47 9.52 27.10 -2.93
CA ALA A 47 8.73 28.32 -2.82
C ALA A 47 8.08 28.65 -4.16
N ALA A 48 6.86 29.20 -4.12
CA ALA A 48 6.11 29.54 -5.34
C ALA A 48 6.80 30.62 -6.22
N ASP A 49 7.67 31.40 -5.60
CA ASP A 49 8.50 32.44 -6.22
C ASP A 49 9.94 31.99 -6.50
N ALA A 50 10.25 30.73 -6.28
CA ALA A 50 11.58 30.19 -6.54
C ALA A 50 11.92 30.28 -8.05
N PRO A 51 13.16 30.66 -8.39
CA PRO A 51 13.57 30.74 -9.79
C PRO A 51 13.52 29.36 -10.45
N ALA A 52 13.29 29.30 -11.76
CA ALA A 52 13.28 28.07 -12.54
C ALA A 52 14.69 27.42 -12.69
N ALA A 53 15.67 27.89 -11.95
CA ALA A 53 17.01 27.34 -11.88
C ALA A 53 17.09 26.15 -10.89
N PRO A 54 18.11 25.30 -10.97
CA PRO A 54 18.39 24.29 -9.95
C PRO A 54 18.43 24.89 -8.56
N PRO A 55 17.98 24.16 -7.52
CA PRO A 55 17.95 24.67 -6.16
C PRO A 55 19.38 24.95 -5.65
N THR A 56 19.54 26.06 -4.95
CA THR A 56 20.81 26.38 -4.27
C THR A 56 20.94 25.63 -2.95
N GLY A 57 22.16 25.46 -2.46
CA GLY A 57 22.37 24.88 -1.13
C GLY A 57 21.72 25.69 -0.01
N GLU A 58 21.68 27.02 -0.14
CA GLU A 58 20.99 27.89 0.82
C GLU A 58 19.46 27.63 0.82
N GLU A 59 18.84 27.54 -0.35
CA GLU A 59 17.40 27.20 -0.48
C GLU A 59 17.11 25.85 0.19
N GLN A 60 17.95 24.84 -0.06
CA GLN A 60 17.79 23.52 0.52
C GLN A 60 17.87 23.55 2.05
N VAL A 61 18.85 24.25 2.63
CA VAL A 61 18.98 24.38 4.07
C VAL A 61 17.81 25.12 4.71
N LEU A 62 17.39 26.23 4.11
CA LEU A 62 16.25 27.00 4.62
C LEU A 62 14.97 26.19 4.61
N ARG A 63 14.70 25.49 3.52
CA ARG A 63 13.49 24.64 3.41
C ARG A 63 13.51 23.46 4.35
N LEU A 64 14.66 22.85 4.58
CA LEU A 64 14.77 21.78 5.58
C LEU A 64 14.52 22.30 6.99
N ALA A 65 15.03 23.50 7.32
CA ALA A 65 14.80 24.14 8.62
C ALA A 65 13.31 24.40 8.89
N GLU A 66 12.50 24.70 7.85
CA GLU A 66 11.05 24.84 7.98
C GLU A 66 10.35 23.52 8.32
N ALA A 67 11.01 22.37 8.16
CA ALA A 67 10.48 21.04 8.46
C ALA A 67 11.11 20.44 9.75
N GLU A 68 11.88 21.20 10.54
CA GLU A 68 12.58 20.72 11.74
C GLU A 68 11.61 20.04 12.72
N ALA A 69 10.41 20.60 12.91
CA ALA A 69 9.40 20.01 13.79
C ALA A 69 8.93 18.63 13.32
N LEU A 70 8.80 18.42 12.01
CA LEU A 70 8.47 17.13 11.44
C LEU A 70 9.62 16.14 11.64
N VAL A 71 10.86 16.56 11.38
CA VAL A 71 12.05 15.75 11.59
C VAL A 71 12.12 15.27 13.03
N ALA A 72 11.99 16.18 14.01
CA ALA A 72 12.01 15.84 15.42
C ALA A 72 10.91 14.83 15.81
N CYS A 73 9.67 14.99 15.30
CA CYS A 73 8.60 14.03 15.54
C CYS A 73 8.89 12.64 14.95
N VAL A 74 9.54 12.58 13.79
CA VAL A 74 9.91 11.30 13.15
C VAL A 74 11.02 10.62 13.95
N GLU A 75 12.04 11.36 14.41
CA GLU A 75 13.12 10.84 15.25
C GLU A 75 12.59 10.28 16.57
N GLU A 76 11.68 11.00 17.23
CA GLU A 76 11.00 10.54 18.44
C GLU A 76 10.27 9.22 18.20
N TRP A 77 9.50 9.14 17.10
CA TRP A 77 8.74 7.93 16.76
C TRP A 77 9.62 6.75 16.43
N LEU A 78 10.68 6.98 15.65
CA LEU A 78 11.61 5.91 15.25
C LEU A 78 12.58 5.53 16.38
N HIS A 79 12.66 6.32 17.45
CA HIS A 79 13.71 6.21 18.48
C HIS A 79 15.11 6.16 17.87
N ALA A 80 15.34 6.94 16.84
CA ALA A 80 16.59 6.97 16.09
C ALA A 80 16.82 8.36 15.50
N GLY A 81 18.05 8.85 15.57
CA GLY A 81 18.45 10.08 14.89
C GLY A 81 18.26 9.92 13.37
N TRP A 82 17.81 10.98 12.76
CA TRP A 82 17.66 11.10 11.32
C TRP A 82 18.29 12.41 10.86
N ASP A 83 19.36 12.31 10.09
CA ASP A 83 20.06 13.46 9.50
C ASP A 83 19.74 13.54 8.00
N PRO A 84 18.67 14.26 7.62
CA PRO A 84 18.25 14.36 6.24
C PRO A 84 19.22 15.20 5.42
N ALA A 85 19.81 14.61 4.40
CA ALA A 85 20.66 15.28 3.43
C ALA A 85 19.95 15.46 2.10
N PRO A 86 20.26 16.51 1.30
CA PRO A 86 19.72 16.68 -0.03
C PRO A 86 19.90 15.41 -0.89
N ALA A 87 18.83 14.98 -1.55
CA ALA A 87 18.80 13.83 -2.43
C ALA A 87 18.35 14.25 -3.83
N GLN A 88 18.83 13.59 -4.86
CA GLN A 88 18.45 13.85 -6.24
C GLN A 88 17.22 13.05 -6.66
N GLU A 89 16.96 11.94 -5.97
CA GLU A 89 15.92 10.99 -6.33
C GLU A 89 14.69 11.14 -5.43
N ALA A 90 13.53 10.94 -6.05
CA ALA A 90 12.27 10.80 -5.33
C ALA A 90 12.26 9.51 -4.49
N PRO A 91 11.35 9.39 -3.48
CA PRO A 91 11.20 8.17 -2.72
C PRO A 91 10.96 6.95 -3.61
N PRO A 92 11.52 5.78 -3.27
CA PRO A 92 11.35 4.57 -4.05
C PRO A 92 9.90 4.13 -4.13
N ALA A 93 9.54 3.42 -5.21
CA ALA A 93 8.23 2.81 -5.34
C ALA A 93 7.98 1.84 -4.17
N GLY A 94 6.76 1.85 -3.62
CA GLY A 94 6.38 1.02 -2.47
C GLY A 94 6.68 1.63 -1.10
N ALA A 95 7.27 2.83 -1.05
CA ALA A 95 7.37 3.57 0.20
C ALA A 95 5.97 4.00 0.69
N LEU A 96 5.78 3.91 2.01
CA LEU A 96 4.58 4.41 2.67
C LEU A 96 4.66 5.93 2.79
N ALA A 97 3.81 6.65 2.09
CA ALA A 97 3.87 8.09 2.02
C ALA A 97 2.77 8.76 2.86
N ALA A 98 3.07 9.92 3.39
CA ALA A 98 2.11 10.81 4.02
C ALA A 98 2.28 12.24 3.50
N VAL A 99 1.17 12.95 3.33
CA VAL A 99 1.16 14.37 3.00
C VAL A 99 0.94 15.19 4.27
N VAL A 100 1.83 16.14 4.53
CA VAL A 100 1.74 17.04 5.68
C VAL A 100 0.60 18.03 5.46
N GLN A 101 -0.35 18.05 6.40
CA GLN A 101 -1.51 18.93 6.43
C GLN A 101 -1.33 20.09 7.42
N ALA A 102 -0.49 19.89 8.44
CA ALA A 102 -0.26 20.89 9.49
C ALA A 102 0.95 21.78 9.16
N PRO A 103 0.77 23.08 8.86
CA PRO A 103 1.87 23.99 8.54
C PRO A 103 2.89 24.17 9.68
N ALA A 104 2.50 23.84 10.92
CA ALA A 104 3.39 23.90 12.07
C ALA A 104 4.47 22.79 12.07
N LEU A 105 4.29 21.75 11.26
CA LEU A 105 5.27 20.63 11.15
C LEU A 105 6.25 20.82 10.00
N ALA A 106 5.74 21.25 8.86
CA ALA A 106 6.52 21.51 7.65
C ALA A 106 5.67 22.33 6.65
N PRO A 107 6.27 22.88 5.59
CA PRO A 107 5.51 23.55 4.52
C PRO A 107 4.36 22.70 4.02
N ALA A 108 3.21 23.33 3.78
CA ALA A 108 2.00 22.64 3.32
C ALA A 108 2.27 21.83 2.04
N GLY A 109 1.77 20.59 2.01
CA GLY A 109 1.97 19.68 0.90
C GLY A 109 3.29 18.89 0.97
N SER A 110 4.20 19.16 1.92
CA SER A 110 5.38 18.31 2.12
C SER A 110 5.01 16.85 2.26
N ARG A 111 5.88 15.96 1.81
CA ARG A 111 5.63 14.51 1.82
C ARG A 111 6.70 13.80 2.61
N LEU A 112 6.27 13.05 3.60
CA LEU A 112 7.10 12.09 4.32
C LEU A 112 6.95 10.71 3.67
N ALA A 113 8.05 10.00 3.45
CA ALA A 113 8.00 8.62 2.96
C ALA A 113 8.92 7.72 3.77
N LEU A 114 8.40 6.55 4.13
CA LEU A 114 9.06 5.54 4.94
C LEU A 114 9.05 4.20 4.22
N MET A 115 10.14 3.46 4.31
CA MET A 115 10.10 2.06 3.88
C MET A 115 9.21 1.25 4.85
N PRO A 116 8.40 0.31 4.34
CA PRO A 116 7.47 -0.46 5.20
C PRO A 116 8.13 -1.14 6.39
N GLY A 117 9.35 -1.65 6.24
CA GLY A 117 10.13 -2.28 7.31
C GLY A 117 10.59 -1.34 8.43
N LEU A 118 10.43 -0.02 8.25
CA LEU A 118 10.75 1.00 9.25
C LEU A 118 9.65 1.22 10.28
N LEU A 119 8.41 0.83 9.98
CA LEU A 119 7.30 1.09 10.89
C LEU A 119 7.61 0.50 12.27
N PRO A 120 7.75 1.33 13.31
CA PRO A 120 7.88 0.82 14.66
C PRO A 120 6.59 0.12 15.05
N GLY A 121 6.68 -0.92 15.88
CA GLY A 121 5.51 -1.65 16.36
C GLY A 121 4.58 -0.84 17.27
N GLY A 122 4.84 0.47 17.42
CA GLY A 122 4.09 1.40 18.26
C GLY A 122 3.34 2.46 17.46
N GLN A 123 2.39 3.08 18.15
CA GLN A 123 1.62 4.20 17.61
C GLN A 123 2.53 5.42 17.41
N PRO A 124 2.41 6.15 16.28
CA PRO A 124 3.11 7.40 16.08
C PRO A 124 2.65 8.50 17.07
N PRO A 125 3.50 9.50 17.33
CA PRO A 125 3.10 10.70 18.04
C PRO A 125 1.87 11.35 17.44
N ALA A 126 1.06 12.04 18.24
CA ALA A 126 -0.16 12.69 17.78
C ALA A 126 0.06 13.64 16.60
N ALA A 127 1.21 14.28 16.53
CA ALA A 127 1.60 15.15 15.42
C ALA A 127 1.75 14.42 14.07
N LEU A 128 2.01 13.12 14.08
CA LEU A 128 2.12 12.28 12.87
C LEU A 128 0.83 11.52 12.53
N LEU A 129 -0.26 11.81 13.24
CA LEU A 129 -1.59 11.24 13.01
C LEU A 129 -2.49 12.25 12.27
N ALA A 130 -3.62 11.75 11.76
CA ALA A 130 -4.68 12.63 11.26
C ALA A 130 -5.22 13.53 12.38
N PRO A 131 -5.52 14.81 12.13
CA PRO A 131 -5.58 15.46 10.82
C PRO A 131 -4.25 16.08 10.35
N HIS A 132 -3.14 15.92 11.07
CA HIS A 132 -1.87 16.58 10.76
C HIS A 132 -1.14 15.97 9.57
N LEU A 133 -1.22 14.65 9.43
CA LEU A 133 -0.70 13.90 8.29
C LEU A 133 -1.81 13.08 7.63
N ALA A 134 -1.88 13.15 6.30
CA ALA A 134 -2.73 12.28 5.49
C ALA A 134 -1.87 11.14 4.92
N TRP A 135 -1.97 9.97 5.50
CA TRP A 135 -1.26 8.78 5.06
C TRP A 135 -1.86 8.23 3.77
N SER A 136 -1.03 7.78 2.85
CA SER A 136 -1.45 7.15 1.61
C SER A 136 -2.26 5.88 1.87
N ALA A 137 -3.12 5.56 0.92
CA ALA A 137 -3.89 4.34 1.00
C ALA A 137 -3.04 3.12 0.64
N VAL A 138 -3.34 2.02 1.32
CA VAL A 138 -2.82 0.68 1.06
C VAL A 138 -3.85 -0.09 0.24
N THR A 139 -3.43 -0.76 -0.80
CA THR A 139 -4.30 -1.65 -1.57
C THR A 139 -4.31 -3.02 -0.92
N GLY A 140 -5.46 -3.42 -0.45
CA GLY A 140 -5.66 -4.70 0.24
C GLY A 140 -6.59 -5.64 -0.50
N GLN A 141 -6.39 -6.93 -0.31
CA GLN A 141 -7.28 -7.99 -0.73
C GLN A 141 -8.00 -8.58 0.48
N VAL A 142 -9.29 -8.83 0.34
CA VAL A 142 -10.12 -9.35 1.43
C VAL A 142 -10.13 -10.88 1.37
N LEU A 143 -9.51 -11.50 2.35
CA LEU A 143 -9.55 -12.95 2.55
C LEU A 143 -10.81 -13.31 3.35
N LEU A 144 -11.68 -14.11 2.75
CA LEU A 144 -12.95 -14.53 3.31
C LEU A 144 -12.83 -15.74 4.23
N GLY A 145 -11.92 -16.65 3.91
CA GLY A 145 -11.70 -17.86 4.69
C GLY A 145 -10.96 -18.93 3.91
N SER A 146 -10.65 -20.01 4.62
CA SER A 146 -10.01 -21.20 4.04
C SER A 146 -11.06 -22.21 3.59
N VAL A 147 -10.78 -22.89 2.50
CA VAL A 147 -11.61 -23.97 1.95
C VAL A 147 -10.80 -25.25 1.94
N PRO A 148 -11.34 -26.36 2.47
CA PRO A 148 -10.64 -27.65 2.48
C PRO A 148 -10.23 -28.11 1.08
N ALA A 149 -9.08 -28.77 0.96
CA ALA A 149 -8.57 -29.26 -0.33
C ALA A 149 -9.54 -30.22 -1.03
N GLU A 150 -10.25 -31.03 -0.27
CA GLU A 150 -11.25 -31.97 -0.78
C GLU A 150 -12.42 -31.22 -1.47
N ALA A 151 -12.84 -30.10 -0.90
CA ALA A 151 -13.89 -29.28 -1.48
C ALA A 151 -13.43 -28.63 -2.80
N ILE A 152 -12.14 -28.29 -2.92
CA ILE A 152 -11.57 -27.76 -4.17
C ILE A 152 -11.53 -28.82 -5.25
N GLN A 153 -11.16 -30.05 -4.92
CA GLN A 153 -11.13 -31.16 -5.89
C GLN A 153 -12.53 -31.56 -6.39
N ALA A 154 -13.56 -31.29 -5.60
CA ALA A 154 -14.95 -31.59 -5.93
C ALA A 154 -15.71 -30.40 -6.54
N LEU A 155 -15.01 -29.32 -6.91
CA LEU A 155 -15.66 -28.13 -7.47
C LEU A 155 -16.29 -28.40 -8.84
N GLU A 156 -17.52 -27.95 -9.00
CA GLU A 156 -18.25 -27.94 -10.25
C GLU A 156 -18.87 -26.55 -10.48
N ALA A 157 -19.10 -26.20 -11.73
CA ALA A 157 -19.85 -24.98 -12.04
C ALA A 157 -21.28 -25.11 -11.47
N GLY A 158 -21.75 -24.08 -10.77
CA GLY A 158 -23.01 -24.09 -10.03
C GLY A 158 -22.91 -24.62 -8.61
N ALA A 159 -21.75 -25.14 -8.17
CA ALA A 159 -21.55 -25.56 -6.80
C ALA A 159 -21.62 -24.38 -5.82
N LEU A 160 -21.99 -24.69 -4.59
CA LEU A 160 -22.00 -23.74 -3.48
C LEU A 160 -20.95 -24.16 -2.45
N VAL A 161 -19.91 -23.37 -2.30
CA VAL A 161 -18.89 -23.59 -1.29
C VAL A 161 -19.28 -22.85 -0.02
N TRP A 162 -19.61 -23.59 1.03
CA TRP A 162 -19.94 -23.02 2.32
C TRP A 162 -18.72 -22.46 3.02
N LEU A 163 -18.81 -21.22 3.52
CA LEU A 163 -17.74 -20.55 4.26
C LEU A 163 -18.16 -20.46 5.73
N PRO A 164 -17.54 -21.24 6.63
CA PRO A 164 -18.06 -21.50 7.97
C PRO A 164 -17.92 -20.34 8.98
N ALA A 165 -17.21 -19.28 8.65
CA ALA A 165 -16.87 -18.20 9.57
C ALA A 165 -17.88 -17.05 9.66
N ALA A 166 -19.08 -17.19 9.10
CA ALA A 166 -20.08 -16.13 9.11
C ALA A 166 -20.93 -16.13 10.39
N PHE A 167 -20.89 -15.02 11.11
CA PHE A 167 -21.76 -14.80 12.26
C PHE A 167 -22.92 -13.87 11.87
N ALA A 168 -24.17 -14.37 12.00
CA ALA A 168 -25.45 -13.64 11.91
C ALA A 168 -25.36 -12.36 11.06
N ASN A 169 -24.94 -11.48 10.75
CA ASN A 169 -24.88 -10.29 9.89
C ASN A 169 -23.49 -9.70 9.72
N ARG A 170 -22.51 -10.24 10.43
CA ARG A 170 -21.14 -9.79 10.35
C ARG A 170 -20.20 -10.98 10.19
N TRP A 171 -19.25 -10.83 9.30
CA TRP A 171 -18.25 -11.82 9.03
C TRP A 171 -16.85 -11.27 9.30
N ALA A 172 -16.10 -11.96 10.17
CA ALA A 172 -14.70 -11.62 10.39
C ALA A 172 -13.88 -12.03 9.16
N VAL A 173 -13.19 -11.07 8.59
CA VAL A 173 -12.33 -11.26 7.41
C VAL A 173 -10.94 -10.70 7.69
N THR A 174 -9.97 -11.16 6.91
CA THR A 174 -8.60 -10.67 6.98
C THR A 174 -8.27 -9.89 5.71
N LEU A 175 -7.61 -8.77 5.88
CA LEU A 175 -7.07 -7.98 4.79
C LEU A 175 -5.59 -8.29 4.63
N HIS A 176 -5.19 -8.61 3.43
CA HIS A 176 -3.79 -8.79 3.06
C HIS A 176 -3.34 -7.63 2.18
N ASP A 177 -2.23 -7.01 2.55
CA ASP A 177 -1.56 -6.02 1.71
C ASP A 177 -1.06 -6.68 0.43
N MET A 178 -1.46 -6.13 -0.74
CA MET A 178 -1.05 -6.64 -2.05
C MET A 178 0.47 -6.57 -2.27
N SER A 179 1.14 -5.63 -1.63
CA SER A 179 2.61 -5.52 -1.65
C SER A 179 3.31 -6.48 -0.68
N ARG A 180 2.57 -7.10 0.22
CA ARG A 180 3.05 -8.01 1.28
C ARG A 180 4.08 -7.39 2.23
N HIS A 181 4.07 -6.08 2.39
CA HIS A 181 4.98 -5.36 3.26
C HIS A 181 4.38 -5.08 4.64
N LEU A 182 3.05 -5.07 4.74
CA LEU A 182 2.34 -4.78 5.97
C LEU A 182 1.74 -6.04 6.59
N PRO A 183 1.60 -6.06 7.92
CA PRO A 183 0.92 -7.16 8.60
C PRO A 183 -0.55 -7.20 8.16
N PRO A 184 -1.16 -8.39 8.16
CA PRO A 184 -2.58 -8.54 7.89
C PRO A 184 -3.41 -7.70 8.86
N ALA A 185 -4.49 -7.10 8.36
CA ALA A 185 -5.43 -6.34 9.16
C ALA A 185 -6.76 -7.10 9.33
N ALA A 186 -7.34 -7.03 10.53
CA ALA A 186 -8.65 -7.62 10.79
C ALA A 186 -9.77 -6.65 10.42
N ALA A 187 -10.81 -7.15 9.78
CA ALA A 187 -11.97 -6.38 9.40
C ALA A 187 -13.26 -7.17 9.56
N TRP A 188 -14.38 -6.46 9.48
CA TRP A 188 -15.71 -7.05 9.45
C TRP A 188 -16.38 -6.77 8.12
N LEU A 189 -16.85 -7.81 7.47
CA LEU A 189 -17.78 -7.71 6.35
C LEU A 189 -19.21 -7.66 6.90
N ASP A 190 -19.87 -6.53 6.75
CA ASP A 190 -21.25 -6.30 7.17
C ASP A 190 -22.15 -6.59 5.97
N LEU A 191 -22.84 -7.74 6.00
CA LEU A 191 -23.60 -8.24 4.87
C LEU A 191 -24.85 -7.41 4.57
N PRO A 192 -25.66 -7.01 5.59
CA PRO A 192 -26.84 -6.19 5.33
C PRO A 192 -26.52 -4.82 4.74
N ASP A 193 -25.46 -4.20 5.18
CA ASP A 193 -25.07 -2.87 4.78
C ASP A 193 -24.11 -2.87 3.56
N ALA A 194 -23.73 -4.07 3.08
CA ALA A 194 -22.79 -4.24 1.97
C ALA A 194 -21.51 -3.39 2.13
N ARG A 195 -20.87 -3.50 3.30
CA ARG A 195 -19.69 -2.70 3.62
C ARG A 195 -18.65 -3.49 4.40
N LEU A 196 -17.40 -3.11 4.18
CA LEU A 196 -16.26 -3.53 4.98
C LEU A 196 -16.02 -2.48 6.08
N ALA A 197 -15.90 -2.92 7.31
CA ALA A 197 -15.62 -2.07 8.45
C ALA A 197 -14.30 -2.49 9.10
N LEU A 198 -13.38 -1.55 9.28
CA LEU A 198 -12.18 -1.72 10.09
C LEU A 198 -12.41 -1.04 11.43
N ASN A 199 -12.41 -1.83 12.47
CA ASN A 199 -12.38 -1.32 13.83
C ASN A 199 -10.95 -1.47 14.31
N GLY A 200 -10.31 -0.38 14.71
CA GLY A 200 -8.92 -0.37 15.21
C GLY A 200 -8.65 -1.19 16.49
N SER A 201 -9.55 -2.07 16.84
CA SER A 201 -9.40 -3.09 17.88
C SER A 201 -9.34 -4.45 17.19
N ALA A 202 -8.33 -5.23 17.50
CA ALA A 202 -8.16 -6.59 17.02
C ALA A 202 -9.51 -7.32 17.02
N ALA A 203 -9.89 -7.91 15.89
CA ALA A 203 -11.07 -8.76 15.83
C ALA A 203 -10.94 -9.80 16.94
N PRO A 204 -11.97 -10.02 17.76
CA PRO A 204 -11.92 -11.05 18.76
C PRO A 204 -11.75 -12.41 18.08
N GLY A 205 -10.56 -12.96 18.24
CA GLY A 205 -10.21 -14.24 17.64
C GLY A 205 -10.14 -14.14 16.10
N SER A 206 -9.06 -13.54 15.55
CA SER A 206 -8.54 -14.13 14.33
C SER A 206 -8.35 -15.59 14.68
N ALA A 207 -9.31 -16.42 14.26
CA ALA A 207 -9.02 -17.84 14.15
C ALA A 207 -7.65 -17.83 13.46
N THR A 208 -6.64 -18.26 14.18
CA THR A 208 -5.39 -18.69 13.57
C THR A 208 -5.90 -19.60 12.48
N GLN A 209 -5.98 -19.05 11.26
CA GLN A 209 -6.24 -19.86 10.11
C GLN A 209 -5.00 -20.73 10.10
N ASP A 210 -5.13 -21.92 10.69
CA ASP A 210 -4.17 -22.96 10.48
C ASP A 210 -3.99 -22.99 8.97
N GLU A 211 -2.84 -22.52 8.53
CA GLU A 211 -2.39 -22.71 7.16
C GLU A 211 -2.26 -24.20 6.97
N THR A 212 -3.41 -24.85 6.81
CA THR A 212 -3.47 -26.26 6.49
C THR A 212 -2.87 -26.35 5.10
N GLU A 213 -1.68 -26.90 5.03
CA GLU A 213 -0.97 -27.17 3.78
C GLU A 213 -1.95 -27.81 2.79
N GLY A 214 -2.20 -27.16 1.66
CA GLY A 214 -3.14 -27.63 0.65
C GLY A 214 -4.57 -27.08 0.74
N ALA A 215 -4.90 -26.23 1.70
CA ALA A 215 -6.19 -25.54 1.74
C ALA A 215 -6.27 -24.45 0.68
N GLY A 216 -7.44 -24.28 0.09
CA GLY A 216 -7.73 -23.11 -0.76
C GLY A 216 -8.13 -21.89 0.07
N GLN A 217 -8.04 -20.74 -0.56
CA GLN A 217 -8.43 -19.46 0.03
C GLN A 217 -9.54 -18.84 -0.80
N ALA A 218 -10.67 -18.51 -0.16
CA ALA A 218 -11.73 -17.72 -0.77
C ALA A 218 -11.45 -16.24 -0.53
N MET A 219 -11.45 -15.45 -1.58
CA MET A 219 -11.11 -14.02 -1.56
C MET A 219 -12.14 -13.22 -2.36
N LEU A 220 -12.35 -11.95 -2.00
CA LEU A 220 -13.06 -11.03 -2.89
C LEU A 220 -12.16 -10.67 -4.08
N GLU A 221 -12.70 -10.67 -5.29
CA GLU A 221 -11.97 -10.20 -6.49
C GLU A 221 -11.66 -8.70 -6.40
N GLN A 222 -12.52 -7.96 -5.71
CA GLN A 222 -12.35 -6.52 -5.56
C GLN A 222 -11.28 -6.21 -4.52
N THR A 223 -10.28 -5.43 -4.94
CA THR A 223 -9.32 -4.82 -4.01
C THR A 223 -9.94 -3.62 -3.30
N VAL A 224 -9.52 -3.39 -2.08
CA VAL A 224 -9.94 -2.25 -1.28
C VAL A 224 -8.76 -1.31 -1.05
N SER A 225 -9.04 -0.01 -1.05
CA SER A 225 -8.03 1.03 -0.80
C SER A 225 -8.29 1.64 0.56
N ILE A 226 -7.39 1.41 1.52
CA ILE A 226 -7.58 1.75 2.92
C ILE A 226 -6.42 2.65 3.37
N PRO A 227 -6.70 3.81 3.99
CA PRO A 227 -5.65 4.65 4.55
C PRO A 227 -4.75 3.86 5.52
N LEU A 228 -3.44 4.09 5.46
CA LEU A 228 -2.47 3.34 6.26
C LEU A 228 -2.75 3.43 7.77
N ASP A 229 -3.16 4.59 8.25
CA ASP A 229 -3.53 4.82 9.65
C ASP A 229 -4.70 3.94 10.10
N VAL A 230 -5.68 3.71 9.21
CA VAL A 230 -6.80 2.79 9.42
C VAL A 230 -6.32 1.34 9.40
N TRP A 231 -5.47 0.99 8.41
CA TRP A 231 -4.91 -0.36 8.27
C TRP A 231 -4.17 -0.81 9.54
N LEU A 232 -3.35 0.09 10.10
CA LEU A 232 -2.55 -0.17 11.29
C LEU A 232 -3.32 0.06 12.61
N GLY A 233 -4.60 0.45 12.53
CA GLY A 233 -5.43 0.69 13.71
C GLY A 233 -5.00 1.90 14.54
N TRP A 234 -4.32 2.87 13.93
CA TRP A 234 -3.94 4.08 14.63
C TRP A 234 -5.16 4.95 14.96
N PRO A 235 -5.15 5.66 16.10
CA PRO A 235 -6.28 6.47 16.50
C PRO A 235 -6.49 7.66 15.55
N ARG A 236 -7.72 7.88 15.18
CA ARG A 236 -8.17 8.95 14.30
C ARG A 236 -9.04 9.90 15.09
N GLN A 237 -8.44 10.96 15.62
CA GLN A 237 -9.15 11.94 16.42
C GLN A 237 -10.29 12.61 15.65
N GLY A 238 -11.52 12.48 16.16
CA GLY A 238 -12.70 13.14 15.59
C GLY A 238 -13.17 12.58 14.24
N GLN A 239 -12.60 11.47 13.77
CA GLN A 239 -13.03 10.85 12.53
C GLN A 239 -13.96 9.65 12.80
N PRO A 240 -14.99 9.44 11.95
CA PRO A 240 -15.85 8.28 12.07
C PRO A 240 -15.09 6.98 11.79
N ALA A 241 -15.66 5.86 12.23
CA ALA A 241 -15.17 4.54 11.87
C ALA A 241 -15.06 4.41 10.34
N PHE A 242 -14.00 3.78 9.88
CA PHE A 242 -13.78 3.60 8.45
C PHE A 242 -14.73 2.53 7.91
N HIS A 243 -15.42 2.87 6.83
CA HIS A 243 -16.30 1.97 6.09
C HIS A 243 -15.96 2.03 4.61
N TRP A 244 -15.82 0.86 3.99
CA TRP A 244 -15.64 0.74 2.55
C TRP A 244 -16.90 0.10 1.94
N PRO A 245 -17.61 0.78 1.04
CA PRO A 245 -18.78 0.21 0.38
C PRO A 245 -18.35 -0.92 -0.58
N LEU A 246 -19.09 -2.01 -0.55
CA LEU A 246 -18.88 -3.13 -1.46
C LEU A 246 -20.07 -3.21 -2.42
N PRO A 247 -19.86 -3.07 -3.74
CA PRO A 247 -20.96 -3.19 -4.70
C PRO A 247 -21.44 -4.64 -4.77
N ALA A 248 -22.75 -4.84 -4.71
CA ALA A 248 -23.35 -6.15 -4.93
C ALA A 248 -23.63 -6.38 -6.44
N PRO A 249 -23.52 -7.64 -6.96
CA PRO A 249 -23.07 -8.83 -6.25
C PRO A 249 -21.60 -8.75 -5.89
N TRP A 250 -21.17 -9.50 -4.86
CA TRP A 250 -19.77 -9.51 -4.46
C TRP A 250 -19.01 -10.59 -5.24
N PRO A 251 -18.26 -10.23 -6.28
CA PRO A 251 -17.46 -11.19 -7.00
C PRO A 251 -16.35 -11.72 -6.10
N ALA A 252 -16.19 -13.03 -6.09
CA ALA A 252 -15.21 -13.70 -5.26
C ALA A 252 -14.53 -14.81 -6.04
N GLU A 253 -13.32 -15.11 -5.67
CA GLU A 253 -12.49 -16.15 -6.27
C GLU A 253 -12.02 -17.14 -5.23
N LEU A 254 -11.75 -18.36 -5.69
CA LEU A 254 -11.13 -19.41 -4.91
C LEU A 254 -9.74 -19.68 -5.47
N CYS A 255 -8.73 -19.46 -4.66
CA CYS A 255 -7.34 -19.70 -5.01
C CYS A 255 -6.77 -20.88 -4.21
N ALA A 256 -5.98 -21.72 -4.87
CA ALA A 256 -5.18 -22.77 -4.23
C ALA A 256 -3.77 -22.76 -4.81
N ASN A 257 -2.75 -22.88 -3.96
CA ASN A 257 -1.34 -22.85 -4.37
C ASN A 257 -0.98 -21.61 -5.21
N GLY A 258 -1.60 -20.45 -4.90
CA GLY A 258 -1.36 -19.21 -5.62
C GLY A 258 -1.99 -19.13 -7.02
N GLN A 259 -2.81 -20.12 -7.38
CA GLN A 259 -3.53 -20.15 -8.65
C GLN A 259 -5.04 -20.06 -8.40
N ARG A 260 -5.72 -19.27 -9.22
CA ARG A 260 -7.18 -19.19 -9.23
C ARG A 260 -7.74 -20.52 -9.75
N GLN A 261 -8.65 -21.14 -8.99
CA GLN A 261 -9.31 -22.38 -9.31
C GLN A 261 -10.73 -22.17 -9.81
N ALA A 262 -11.38 -21.16 -9.23
CA ALA A 262 -12.76 -20.86 -9.58
C ALA A 262 -13.05 -19.37 -9.33
N SER A 263 -14.06 -18.85 -10.02
CA SER A 263 -14.66 -17.55 -9.76
C SER A 263 -16.16 -17.66 -9.60
N GLY A 264 -16.73 -16.71 -8.90
CA GLY A 264 -18.17 -16.72 -8.63
C GLY A 264 -18.62 -15.48 -7.87
N ALA A 265 -19.71 -15.62 -7.14
CA ALA A 265 -20.27 -14.55 -6.33
C ALA A 265 -20.56 -15.03 -4.92
N LEU A 266 -20.28 -14.18 -3.96
CA LEU A 266 -20.64 -14.41 -2.56
C LEU A 266 -22.12 -14.18 -2.38
N LEU A 267 -22.83 -15.17 -1.84
CA LEU A 267 -24.26 -15.12 -1.59
C LEU A 267 -24.52 -15.23 -0.08
N PRO A 268 -25.36 -14.35 0.49
CA PRO A 268 -25.84 -14.52 1.85
C PRO A 268 -26.80 -15.72 1.90
N LEU A 269 -26.59 -16.62 2.87
CA LEU A 269 -27.35 -17.84 3.05
C LEU A 269 -27.80 -17.99 4.52
N GLY A 270 -29.01 -17.56 4.84
CA GLY A 270 -29.48 -17.61 6.22
C GLY A 270 -28.60 -16.80 7.17
N SER A 271 -27.91 -17.49 8.08
CA SER A 271 -26.95 -16.87 9.02
C SER A 271 -25.51 -16.93 8.56
N GLY A 272 -25.24 -17.33 7.32
CA GLY A 272 -23.90 -17.53 6.77
C GLY A 272 -23.73 -16.99 5.37
N CYS A 273 -22.63 -17.34 4.76
CA CYS A 273 -22.30 -17.03 3.37
C CYS A 273 -21.79 -18.25 2.63
N GLY A 274 -22.03 -18.28 1.34
CA GLY A 274 -21.46 -19.26 0.44
C GLY A 274 -20.92 -18.61 -0.83
N LEU A 275 -19.88 -19.17 -1.37
CA LEU A 275 -19.38 -18.84 -2.70
C LEU A 275 -20.14 -19.69 -3.73
N HIS A 276 -20.95 -19.05 -4.55
CA HIS A 276 -21.59 -19.69 -5.70
C HIS A 276 -20.63 -19.68 -6.87
N VAL A 277 -20.10 -20.85 -7.22
CA VAL A 277 -19.13 -21.04 -8.31
C VAL A 277 -19.81 -20.83 -9.65
N GLN A 278 -19.34 -19.88 -10.44
CA GLN A 278 -19.85 -19.56 -11.77
C GLN A 278 -18.96 -20.07 -12.88
N ALA A 279 -17.65 -20.06 -12.66
CA ALA A 279 -16.66 -20.57 -13.62
C ALA A 279 -15.53 -21.29 -12.90
N LEU A 280 -14.99 -22.32 -13.55
CA LEU A 280 -13.79 -23.03 -13.16
C LEU A 280 -12.64 -22.58 -14.06
N GLU A 281 -11.48 -22.38 -13.50
CA GLU A 281 -10.24 -22.16 -14.25
C GLU A 281 -9.66 -23.53 -14.64
N SER A 282 -9.26 -23.68 -15.87
CA SER A 282 -8.73 -24.92 -16.45
C SER A 282 -7.20 -24.89 -16.52
#